data_f20dd5c9e8fb15c9e2fa07b5dd65fa56
#
_entry.id   f20dd5c9e8fb15c9e2fa07b5dd65fa56
#
_cell.length_a   1.000
_cell.length_b   1.000
_cell.length_c   1.000
_cell.angle_alpha   90.00
_cell.angle_beta   90.00
_cell.angle_gamma   90.00
#
_symmetry.space_group_name_H-M   'P 1'
#
loop_
_entity.id
_entity.type
_entity.pdbx_description
1 polymer ?
#
loop_
_entity_poly.entity_id
_entity_poly.type
_entity_poly.pdbx_seq_one_letter_code
_entity_poly.pdbx_strand_id
1 'polypeptide(L)'
;MKLSASLVKTYKMCRRKYELKYLEELEPIGKSQALQDGSDYHETIEKFYKGKSGIGYFDGCNPKVEAMAMAYFLYIWQKNDELKGIEYAEKWFEYPLTKKHSIVGRNDAVTALGIPVEHKTTSMDVDDEYVYALQWDEQILTYMLANSINEMYYTVVKKPTIRQKQGETDIEFYERCVDWYDTDTDKKVKVIKVTRSFMELEEHRKNLIVMANEIEDCKHFYRNPSACTCYNRRCEYSQVCLNYNPQLEYVEFEKKKRQADIVEEENLF
;
A
#
# COMPACT_ATOMS: atom_id res chain seq x y z
N MET A 1 -3.47 -22.48 2.43
CA MET A 1 -4.09 -21.14 2.27
C MET A 1 -3.17 -20.18 1.53
N LYS A 2 -3.71 -19.10 0.93
CA LYS A 2 -2.94 -17.99 0.35
C LYS A 2 -2.80 -16.85 1.35
N LEU A 3 -1.58 -16.40 1.59
CA LEU A 3 -1.25 -15.32 2.52
C LEU A 3 -0.82 -14.09 1.74
N SER A 4 -1.37 -12.93 2.06
CA SER A 4 -0.79 -11.64 1.64
C SER A 4 -0.22 -10.89 2.84
N ALA A 5 0.73 -9.98 2.62
CA ALA A 5 1.29 -9.17 3.70
C ALA A 5 0.20 -8.40 4.48
N SER A 6 -0.80 -7.87 3.77
CA SER A 6 -1.92 -7.16 4.41
C SER A 6 -2.83 -8.08 5.22
N LEU A 7 -3.04 -9.33 4.77
CA LEU A 7 -3.82 -10.33 5.52
C LEU A 7 -3.13 -10.67 6.84
N VAL A 8 -1.84 -11.01 6.79
CA VAL A 8 -1.03 -11.34 7.98
C VAL A 8 -1.00 -10.17 8.95
N LYS A 9 -0.74 -8.95 8.46
CA LYS A 9 -0.76 -7.72 9.27
C LYS A 9 -2.11 -7.51 9.96
N THR A 10 -3.21 -7.72 9.25
CA THR A 10 -4.56 -7.57 9.82
C THR A 10 -4.84 -8.60 10.90
N TYR A 11 -4.46 -9.87 10.69
CA TYR A 11 -4.64 -10.93 11.68
C TYR A 11 -3.84 -10.64 12.97
N LYS A 12 -2.55 -10.27 12.83
CA LYS A 12 -1.70 -9.86 13.95
C LYS A 12 -2.27 -8.67 14.72
N MET A 13 -2.82 -7.70 13.99
CA MET A 13 -3.40 -6.49 14.59
C MET A 13 -4.67 -6.82 15.38
N CYS A 14 -5.62 -7.54 14.79
CA CYS A 14 -6.88 -7.91 15.42
C CYS A 14 -7.53 -9.08 14.69
N ARG A 15 -7.66 -10.23 15.37
CA ARG A 15 -8.28 -11.43 14.81
C ARG A 15 -9.74 -11.21 14.41
N ARG A 16 -10.53 -10.43 15.18
CA ARG A 16 -11.92 -10.08 14.81
C ARG A 16 -11.97 -9.22 13.53
N LYS A 17 -11.03 -8.28 13.36
CA LYS A 17 -10.92 -7.50 12.12
C LYS A 17 -10.57 -8.41 10.92
N TYR A 18 -9.68 -9.38 11.12
CA TYR A 18 -9.36 -10.36 10.10
C TYR A 18 -10.61 -11.18 9.69
N GLU A 19 -11.36 -11.67 10.67
CA GLU A 19 -12.60 -12.42 10.42
C GLU A 19 -13.59 -11.60 9.58
N LEU A 20 -13.90 -10.36 10.01
CA LEU A 20 -14.82 -9.48 9.29
C LEU A 20 -14.35 -9.18 7.86
N LYS A 21 -13.06 -8.91 7.69
CA LYS A 21 -12.51 -8.48 6.40
C LYS A 21 -12.27 -9.64 5.42
N TYR A 22 -11.77 -10.78 5.89
CA TYR A 22 -11.29 -11.86 5.02
C TYR A 22 -12.15 -13.12 5.03
N LEU A 23 -12.88 -13.39 6.11
CA LEU A 23 -13.79 -14.55 6.18
C LEU A 23 -15.24 -14.15 5.89
N GLU A 24 -15.70 -13.04 6.46
CA GLU A 24 -17.04 -12.50 6.17
C GLU A 24 -17.05 -11.62 4.90
N GLU A 25 -15.87 -11.28 4.36
CA GLU A 25 -15.65 -10.49 3.13
C GLU A 25 -16.32 -9.10 3.18
N LEU A 26 -16.39 -8.47 4.36
CA LEU A 26 -16.98 -7.16 4.53
C LEU A 26 -15.98 -6.05 4.16
N GLU A 27 -16.38 -5.15 3.26
CA GLU A 27 -15.65 -3.92 2.97
C GLU A 27 -16.48 -2.68 3.35
N PRO A 28 -15.93 -1.70 4.05
CA PRO A 28 -16.61 -0.43 4.30
C PRO A 28 -16.86 0.30 2.98
N ILE A 29 -18.10 0.78 2.77
CA ILE A 29 -18.44 1.61 1.63
C ILE A 29 -17.86 3.02 1.86
N GLY A 30 -17.12 3.50 0.89
CA GLY A 30 -16.42 4.77 0.95
C GLY A 30 -15.04 4.69 1.59
N LYS A 31 -14.05 5.03 0.81
CA LYS A 31 -12.67 5.18 1.28
C LYS A 31 -12.46 6.59 1.83
N SER A 32 -11.63 6.72 2.86
CA SER A 32 -11.19 8.06 3.26
C SER A 32 -10.42 8.71 2.11
N GLN A 33 -10.50 10.04 1.96
CA GLN A 33 -9.77 10.77 0.92
C GLN A 33 -8.28 10.40 0.90
N ALA A 34 -7.68 10.23 2.07
CA ALA A 34 -6.28 9.86 2.16
C ALA A 34 -5.96 8.46 1.59
N LEU A 35 -6.89 7.51 1.68
CA LEU A 35 -6.74 6.19 1.05
C LEU A 35 -6.99 6.27 -0.45
N GLN A 36 -7.96 7.09 -0.87
CA GLN A 36 -8.24 7.32 -2.28
C GLN A 36 -7.04 7.99 -2.96
N ASP A 37 -6.49 9.06 -2.40
CA ASP A 37 -5.28 9.73 -2.94
C ASP A 37 -4.11 8.75 -3.09
N GLY A 38 -3.96 7.78 -2.17
CA GLY A 38 -2.95 6.74 -2.27
C GLY A 38 -3.20 5.79 -3.44
N SER A 39 -4.46 5.36 -3.63
CA SER A 39 -4.85 4.49 -4.75
C SER A 39 -4.66 5.20 -6.09
N ASP A 40 -5.09 6.45 -6.19
CA ASP A 40 -4.98 7.26 -7.40
C ASP A 40 -3.52 7.53 -7.77
N TYR A 41 -2.65 7.75 -6.75
CA TYR A 41 -1.21 7.89 -6.95
C TYR A 41 -0.60 6.61 -7.56
N HIS A 42 -0.92 5.42 -7.04
CA HIS A 42 -0.44 4.16 -7.60
C HIS A 42 -0.91 3.97 -9.05
N GLU A 43 -2.18 4.27 -9.34
CA GLU A 43 -2.73 4.18 -10.69
C GLU A 43 -2.03 5.15 -11.66
N THR A 44 -1.72 6.38 -11.21
CA THR A 44 -1.00 7.36 -12.01
C THR A 44 0.43 6.88 -12.34
N ILE A 45 1.16 6.35 -11.37
CA ILE A 45 2.51 5.80 -11.59
C ILE A 45 2.46 4.55 -12.49
N GLU A 46 1.47 3.68 -12.31
CA GLU A 46 1.26 2.51 -13.17
C GLU A 46 1.03 2.92 -14.64
N LYS A 47 0.14 3.89 -14.88
CA LYS A 47 -0.14 4.43 -16.22
C LYS A 47 1.12 5.01 -16.87
N PHE A 48 1.92 5.72 -16.08
CA PHE A 48 3.21 6.25 -16.53
C PHE A 48 4.17 5.13 -16.99
N TYR A 49 4.38 4.10 -16.18
CA TYR A 49 5.26 2.99 -16.55
C TYR A 49 4.75 2.22 -17.78
N LYS A 50 3.45 2.12 -17.95
CA LYS A 50 2.84 1.47 -19.12
C LYS A 50 2.82 2.36 -20.37
N GLY A 51 3.36 3.57 -20.30
CA GLY A 51 3.37 4.55 -21.41
C GLY A 51 1.97 5.03 -21.81
N LYS A 52 0.98 4.89 -20.91
CA LYS A 52 -0.42 5.28 -21.18
C LYS A 52 -0.70 6.74 -20.85
N SER A 53 0.12 7.36 -20.01
CA SER A 53 0.05 8.79 -19.70
C SER A 53 1.47 9.33 -19.46
N GLY A 54 1.67 10.62 -19.77
CA GLY A 54 2.87 11.33 -19.33
C GLY A 54 2.71 11.81 -17.90
N ILE A 55 3.82 11.95 -17.17
CA ILE A 55 3.87 12.76 -15.96
C ILE A 55 4.46 14.11 -16.37
N GLY A 56 3.89 15.21 -15.91
CA GLY A 56 4.50 16.52 -16.14
C GLY A 56 3.52 17.64 -16.40
N TYR A 57 2.25 17.36 -16.53
CA TYR A 57 1.21 18.37 -16.62
C TYR A 57 -0.07 17.88 -15.93
N PHE A 58 -0.84 18.84 -15.46
CA PHE A 58 -2.12 18.56 -14.81
C PHE A 58 -3.16 18.14 -15.84
N ASP A 59 -3.76 16.97 -15.66
CA ASP A 59 -4.75 16.40 -16.59
C ASP A 59 -6.21 16.68 -16.19
N GLY A 60 -6.41 17.42 -15.10
CA GLY A 60 -7.73 17.77 -14.58
C GLY A 60 -8.24 16.84 -13.47
N CYS A 61 -7.41 15.88 -13.01
CA CYS A 61 -7.73 15.00 -11.89
C CYS A 61 -7.49 15.67 -10.53
N ASN A 62 -7.02 14.95 -9.54
CA ASN A 62 -6.73 15.47 -8.21
C ASN A 62 -5.39 16.22 -8.19
N PRO A 63 -5.36 17.56 -7.98
CA PRO A 63 -4.13 18.35 -8.01
C PRO A 63 -3.02 17.84 -7.09
N LYS A 64 -3.36 17.31 -5.93
CA LYS A 64 -2.38 16.74 -5.00
C LYS A 64 -1.78 15.43 -5.49
N VAL A 65 -2.59 14.57 -6.10
CA VAL A 65 -2.14 13.29 -6.66
C VAL A 65 -1.19 13.53 -7.82
N GLU A 66 -1.57 14.43 -8.74
CA GLU A 66 -0.71 14.81 -9.87
C GLU A 66 0.61 15.45 -9.41
N ALA A 67 0.57 16.28 -8.38
CA ALA A 67 1.77 16.88 -7.80
C ALA A 67 2.67 15.83 -7.11
N MET A 68 2.09 14.80 -6.45
CA MET A 68 2.86 13.67 -5.93
C MET A 68 3.54 12.87 -7.04
N ALA A 69 2.83 12.61 -8.14
CA ALA A 69 3.40 11.92 -9.29
C ALA A 69 4.53 12.73 -9.95
N MET A 70 4.34 14.07 -10.07
CA MET A 70 5.40 14.97 -10.54
C MET A 70 6.62 14.96 -9.61
N ALA A 71 6.40 14.98 -8.30
CA ALA A 71 7.50 14.90 -7.33
C ALA A 71 8.26 13.56 -7.44
N TYR A 72 7.54 12.44 -7.61
CA TYR A 72 8.16 11.15 -7.92
C TYR A 72 9.04 11.25 -9.18
N PHE A 73 8.50 11.79 -10.28
CA PHE A 73 9.21 11.93 -11.54
C PHE A 73 10.49 12.78 -11.40
N LEU A 74 10.38 13.97 -10.83
CA LEU A 74 11.50 14.94 -10.73
C LEU A 74 12.59 14.48 -9.75
N TYR A 75 12.20 13.96 -8.59
CA TYR A 75 13.14 13.75 -7.49
C TYR A 75 13.55 12.28 -7.31
N ILE A 76 12.83 11.33 -7.88
CA ILE A 76 13.15 9.91 -7.80
C ILE A 76 13.51 9.36 -9.18
N TRP A 77 12.55 9.31 -10.12
CA TRP A 77 12.73 8.62 -11.38
C TRP A 77 13.84 9.25 -12.25
N GLN A 78 13.83 10.56 -12.44
CA GLN A 78 14.88 11.23 -13.26
C GLN A 78 16.28 11.10 -12.68
N LYS A 79 16.41 10.97 -11.35
CA LYS A 79 17.70 10.90 -10.66
C LYS A 79 18.21 9.50 -10.41
N ASN A 80 17.43 8.46 -10.79
CA ASN A 80 17.76 7.07 -10.49
C ASN A 80 17.66 6.20 -11.74
N ASP A 81 18.80 5.87 -12.33
CA ASP A 81 18.84 5.13 -13.60
C ASP A 81 18.25 3.71 -13.51
N GLU A 82 18.34 3.05 -12.34
CA GLU A 82 17.74 1.73 -12.15
C GLU A 82 16.21 1.80 -12.17
N LEU A 83 15.60 2.91 -11.73
CA LEU A 83 14.15 3.12 -11.76
C LEU A 83 13.65 3.56 -13.14
N LYS A 84 14.52 4.01 -14.05
CA LYS A 84 14.16 4.27 -15.45
C LYS A 84 13.93 2.97 -16.24
N GLY A 85 14.57 1.88 -15.82
CA GLY A 85 14.46 0.55 -16.43
C GLY A 85 13.39 -0.32 -15.76
N ILE A 86 12.16 0.17 -15.61
CA ILE A 86 11.05 -0.68 -15.14
C ILE A 86 10.63 -1.62 -16.25
N GLU A 87 10.67 -2.93 -15.96
CA GLU A 87 10.24 -3.97 -16.89
C GLU A 87 8.77 -4.33 -16.73
N TYR A 88 8.31 -4.37 -15.47
CA TYR A 88 6.92 -4.70 -15.15
C TYR A 88 6.34 -3.69 -14.16
N ALA A 89 5.12 -3.23 -14.42
CA ALA A 89 4.27 -2.52 -13.47
C ALA A 89 3.13 -3.45 -13.02
N GLU A 90 2.79 -3.41 -11.73
CA GLU A 90 1.70 -4.18 -11.13
C GLU A 90 1.83 -5.70 -11.36
N LYS A 91 3.05 -6.24 -11.15
CA LYS A 91 3.36 -7.65 -11.39
C LYS A 91 2.88 -8.54 -10.24
N TRP A 92 1.92 -9.41 -10.51
CA TRP A 92 1.47 -10.43 -9.57
C TRP A 92 2.53 -11.50 -9.34
N PHE A 93 2.59 -12.01 -8.10
CA PHE A 93 3.40 -13.16 -7.74
C PHE A 93 2.63 -14.13 -6.83
N GLU A 94 2.99 -15.40 -6.93
CA GLU A 94 2.65 -16.44 -5.97
C GLU A 94 3.92 -17.24 -5.66
N TYR A 95 4.29 -17.29 -4.38
CA TYR A 95 5.47 -17.98 -3.88
C TYR A 95 5.06 -19.12 -2.94
N PRO A 96 5.44 -20.38 -3.21
CA PRO A 96 5.09 -21.52 -2.35
C PRO A 96 5.89 -21.48 -1.05
N LEU A 97 5.21 -21.43 0.09
CA LEU A 97 5.80 -21.60 1.42
C LEU A 97 5.92 -23.07 1.80
N THR A 98 4.87 -23.83 1.55
CA THR A 98 4.74 -25.27 1.80
C THR A 98 3.84 -25.89 0.72
N LYS A 99 3.59 -27.21 0.81
CA LYS A 99 2.60 -27.86 -0.08
C LYS A 99 1.16 -27.32 0.09
N LYS A 100 0.86 -26.66 1.24
CA LYS A 100 -0.50 -26.19 1.59
C LYS A 100 -0.63 -24.66 1.56
N HIS A 101 0.49 -23.93 1.67
CA HIS A 101 0.48 -22.49 1.87
C HIS A 101 1.35 -21.79 0.85
N SER A 102 0.89 -20.66 0.36
CA SER A 102 1.65 -19.76 -0.52
C SER A 102 1.53 -18.30 -0.08
N ILE A 103 2.49 -17.49 -0.45
CA ILE A 103 2.39 -16.04 -0.39
C ILE A 103 1.86 -15.56 -1.73
N VAL A 104 0.94 -14.61 -1.70
CA VAL A 104 0.44 -13.91 -2.89
C VAL A 104 0.55 -12.41 -2.69
N GLY A 105 0.81 -11.72 -3.77
CA GLY A 105 0.89 -10.26 -3.74
C GLY A 105 1.13 -9.70 -5.12
N ARG A 106 1.34 -8.39 -5.16
CA ARG A 106 1.58 -7.65 -6.38
C ARG A 106 2.67 -6.62 -6.11
N ASN A 107 3.77 -6.70 -6.85
CA ASN A 107 4.79 -5.66 -6.84
C ASN A 107 4.26 -4.45 -7.60
N ASP A 108 4.40 -3.26 -7.06
CA ASP A 108 4.01 -2.02 -7.76
C ASP A 108 4.82 -1.86 -9.04
N ALA A 109 6.13 -2.15 -8.98
CA ALA A 109 6.98 -2.25 -10.18
C ALA A 109 8.12 -3.25 -9.95
N VAL A 110 8.75 -3.67 -11.05
CA VAL A 110 9.97 -4.50 -11.04
C VAL A 110 10.93 -3.93 -12.08
N THR A 111 12.17 -3.69 -11.68
CA THR A 111 13.22 -3.18 -12.58
C THR A 111 13.68 -4.25 -13.56
N ALA A 112 14.40 -3.87 -14.62
CA ALA A 112 15.04 -4.80 -15.58
C ALA A 112 16.06 -5.76 -14.92
N LEU A 113 16.54 -5.42 -13.72
CA LEU A 113 17.40 -6.30 -12.91
C LEU A 113 16.61 -7.26 -12.01
N GLY A 114 15.28 -7.25 -12.10
CA GLY A 114 14.40 -8.07 -11.28
C GLY A 114 14.17 -7.55 -9.86
N ILE A 115 14.67 -6.35 -9.53
CA ILE A 115 14.53 -5.76 -8.19
C ILE A 115 13.11 -5.19 -8.04
N PRO A 116 12.34 -5.62 -7.03
CA PRO A 116 11.00 -5.07 -6.77
C PRO A 116 11.08 -3.62 -6.30
N VAL A 117 10.06 -2.86 -6.66
CA VAL A 117 9.86 -1.47 -6.24
C VAL A 117 8.52 -1.37 -5.54
N GLU A 118 8.51 -0.78 -4.36
CA GLU A 118 7.31 -0.44 -3.60
C GLU A 118 7.13 1.07 -3.59
N HIS A 119 5.96 1.54 -3.98
CA HIS A 119 5.60 2.95 -3.95
C HIS A 119 4.73 3.26 -2.74
N LYS A 120 5.07 4.29 -1.99
CA LYS A 120 4.27 4.71 -0.83
C LYS A 120 3.99 6.20 -0.85
N THR A 121 2.81 6.54 -0.34
CA THR A 121 2.49 7.91 0.05
C THR A 121 2.34 8.00 1.57
N THR A 122 2.77 9.11 2.15
CA THR A 122 2.68 9.34 3.61
C THR A 122 2.20 10.75 3.90
N SER A 123 1.61 10.96 5.07
CA SER A 123 1.34 12.30 5.63
C SER A 123 2.42 12.76 6.62
N MET A 124 3.38 11.87 6.96
CA MET A 124 4.48 12.14 7.88
C MET A 124 5.70 12.64 7.12
N ASP A 125 6.63 13.31 7.81
CA ASP A 125 7.95 13.59 7.26
C ASP A 125 8.70 12.27 6.99
N VAL A 126 9.48 12.26 5.93
CA VAL A 126 10.31 11.11 5.55
C VAL A 126 11.72 11.32 6.13
N ASP A 127 11.76 11.41 7.43
CA ASP A 127 12.99 11.60 8.22
C ASP A 127 13.68 10.27 8.56
N ASP A 128 14.68 10.34 9.41
CA ASP A 128 15.45 9.16 9.81
C ASP A 128 14.61 8.16 10.61
N GLU A 129 13.65 8.63 11.41
CA GLU A 129 12.72 7.77 12.15
C GLU A 129 11.79 7.00 11.18
N TYR A 130 11.32 7.68 10.14
CA TYR A 130 10.55 7.02 9.08
C TYR A 130 11.37 5.92 8.40
N VAL A 131 12.63 6.23 8.04
CA VAL A 131 13.53 5.25 7.42
C VAL A 131 13.85 4.10 8.36
N TYR A 132 14.11 4.41 9.65
CA TYR A 132 14.35 3.38 10.67
C TYR A 132 13.18 2.43 10.83
N ALA A 133 11.94 2.94 10.77
CA ALA A 133 10.73 2.10 10.89
C ALA A 133 10.61 1.04 9.77
N LEU A 134 11.25 1.24 8.61
CA LEU A 134 11.29 0.24 7.54
C LEU A 134 12.04 -1.04 7.93
N GLN A 135 12.88 -0.98 8.97
CA GLN A 135 13.56 -2.19 9.49
C GLN A 135 12.56 -3.25 9.96
N TRP A 136 11.37 -2.82 10.38
CA TRP A 136 10.33 -3.66 10.96
C TRP A 136 9.16 -3.91 9.99
N ASP A 137 9.27 -3.45 8.73
CA ASP A 137 8.21 -3.64 7.75
C ASP A 137 8.24 -5.07 7.17
N GLU A 138 7.29 -5.89 7.62
CA GLU A 138 7.14 -7.28 7.18
C GLU A 138 6.69 -7.40 5.70
N GLN A 139 6.10 -6.35 5.11
CA GLN A 139 5.78 -6.34 3.69
C GLN A 139 7.05 -6.40 2.84
N ILE A 140 8.08 -5.66 3.26
CA ILE A 140 9.41 -5.68 2.61
C ILE A 140 9.98 -7.10 2.62
N LEU A 141 10.03 -7.76 3.78
CA LEU A 141 10.51 -9.14 3.91
C LEU A 141 9.69 -10.12 3.06
N THR A 142 8.37 -9.96 3.06
CA THR A 142 7.44 -10.80 2.29
C THR A 142 7.71 -10.67 0.78
N TYR A 143 7.93 -9.45 0.29
CA TYR A 143 8.16 -9.19 -1.13
C TYR A 143 9.55 -9.64 -1.58
N MET A 144 10.59 -9.41 -0.77
CA MET A 144 11.93 -9.93 -1.03
C MET A 144 11.94 -11.46 -1.09
N LEU A 145 11.30 -12.11 -0.12
CA LEU A 145 11.18 -13.57 -0.09
C LEU A 145 10.45 -14.11 -1.34
N ALA A 146 9.33 -13.49 -1.70
CA ALA A 146 8.52 -13.93 -2.84
C ALA A 146 9.21 -13.74 -4.19
N ASN A 147 10.06 -12.72 -4.32
CA ASN A 147 10.85 -12.48 -5.52
C ASN A 147 12.22 -13.19 -5.48
N SER A 148 12.53 -13.94 -4.41
CA SER A 148 13.81 -14.64 -4.20
C SER A 148 15.02 -13.71 -4.30
N ILE A 149 14.90 -12.51 -3.77
CA ILE A 149 15.91 -11.45 -3.75
C ILE A 149 16.03 -10.87 -2.34
N ASN A 150 17.16 -10.27 -2.02
CA ASN A 150 17.42 -9.71 -0.69
C ASN A 150 17.51 -8.19 -0.65
N GLU A 151 17.10 -7.54 -1.74
CA GLU A 151 17.04 -6.09 -1.87
C GLU A 151 15.78 -5.64 -2.59
N MET A 152 15.32 -4.41 -2.31
CA MET A 152 14.24 -3.76 -3.04
C MET A 152 14.35 -2.24 -2.95
N TYR A 153 13.70 -1.55 -3.88
CA TYR A 153 13.51 -0.11 -3.80
C TYR A 153 12.20 0.21 -3.08
N TYR A 154 12.30 1.10 -2.12
CA TYR A 154 11.16 1.70 -1.43
C TYR A 154 11.14 3.19 -1.76
N THR A 155 10.16 3.63 -2.51
CA THR A 155 9.98 5.03 -2.86
C THR A 155 8.85 5.61 -2.04
N VAL A 156 9.04 6.79 -1.51
CA VAL A 156 8.03 7.43 -0.68
C VAL A 156 7.89 8.91 -1.04
N VAL A 157 6.63 9.33 -1.18
CA VAL A 157 6.26 10.72 -1.45
C VAL A 157 5.28 11.18 -0.37
N LYS A 158 5.62 12.28 0.30
CA LYS A 158 4.75 12.91 1.28
C LYS A 158 3.62 13.66 0.60
N LYS A 159 2.40 13.49 1.09
CA LYS A 159 1.22 14.21 0.59
C LYS A 159 1.33 15.70 0.90
N PRO A 160 1.05 16.60 -0.06
CA PRO A 160 1.04 18.03 0.22
C PRO A 160 0.06 18.39 1.33
N THR A 161 0.55 19.09 2.37
CA THR A 161 -0.26 19.50 3.51
C THR A 161 -1.00 20.82 3.27
N ILE A 162 -0.65 21.54 2.22
CA ILE A 162 -1.30 22.79 1.83
C ILE A 162 -2.71 22.54 1.34
N ARG A 163 -3.57 23.56 1.47
CA ARG A 163 -4.97 23.54 1.04
C ARG A 163 -5.18 24.50 -0.12
N GLN A 164 -6.11 24.18 -0.99
CA GLN A 164 -6.55 25.07 -2.05
C GLN A 164 -7.17 26.34 -1.46
N LYS A 165 -6.80 27.50 -1.99
CA LYS A 165 -7.31 28.79 -1.54
C LYS A 165 -8.67 29.07 -2.17
N GLN A 166 -9.45 29.95 -1.54
CA GLN A 166 -10.72 30.40 -2.13
C GLN A 166 -10.46 31.15 -3.45
N GLY A 167 -11.10 30.71 -4.51
CA GLY A 167 -10.96 31.29 -5.87
C GLY A 167 -9.73 30.81 -6.64
N GLU A 168 -8.88 29.96 -6.06
CA GLU A 168 -7.76 29.34 -6.74
C GLU A 168 -8.26 28.22 -7.67
N THR A 169 -7.81 28.23 -8.92
CA THR A 169 -8.10 27.15 -9.88
C THR A 169 -7.32 25.88 -9.51
N ASP A 170 -7.76 24.72 -10.02
CA ASP A 170 -7.06 23.46 -9.80
C ASP A 170 -5.65 23.46 -10.38
N ILE A 171 -5.42 24.15 -11.50
CA ILE A 171 -4.08 24.30 -12.10
C ILE A 171 -3.16 25.11 -11.19
N GLU A 172 -3.61 26.27 -10.70
CA GLU A 172 -2.82 27.09 -9.77
C GLU A 172 -2.51 26.34 -8.48
N PHE A 173 -3.48 25.57 -7.99
CA PHE A 173 -3.27 24.74 -6.81
C PHE A 173 -2.30 23.59 -7.07
N TYR A 174 -2.38 22.93 -8.23
CA TYR A 174 -1.42 21.93 -8.66
C TYR A 174 0.01 22.48 -8.70
N GLU A 175 0.22 23.60 -9.40
CA GLU A 175 1.53 24.26 -9.49
C GLU A 175 2.10 24.57 -8.11
N ARG A 176 1.29 25.12 -7.23
CA ARG A 176 1.68 25.40 -5.84
C ARG A 176 1.95 24.14 -5.02
N CYS A 177 1.29 23.03 -5.31
CA CYS A 177 1.60 21.73 -4.73
C CYS A 177 2.93 21.17 -5.24
N VAL A 178 3.29 21.41 -6.51
CA VAL A 178 4.61 21.04 -7.06
C VAL A 178 5.70 21.87 -6.40
N ASP A 179 5.56 23.20 -6.35
CA ASP A 179 6.51 24.10 -5.70
C ASP A 179 6.73 23.77 -4.22
N TRP A 180 5.70 23.23 -3.55
CA TRP A 180 5.83 22.81 -2.15
C TRP A 180 6.91 21.75 -1.94
N TYR A 181 7.25 20.93 -2.96
CA TYR A 181 8.32 19.95 -2.86
C TYR A 181 9.72 20.55 -2.97
N ASP A 182 9.89 21.75 -3.48
CA ASP A 182 11.20 22.40 -3.63
C ASP A 182 11.83 22.77 -2.28
N THR A 183 11.04 22.89 -1.23
CA THR A 183 11.53 23.16 0.12
C THR A 183 11.57 21.85 0.92
N ASP A 184 12.61 21.64 1.73
CA ASP A 184 12.79 20.45 2.57
C ASP A 184 12.52 19.13 1.83
N THR A 185 12.99 19.02 0.60
CA THR A 185 12.70 17.90 -0.33
C THR A 185 13.04 16.56 0.30
N ASP A 186 14.16 16.45 1.03
CA ASP A 186 14.62 15.22 1.67
C ASP A 186 13.66 14.72 2.75
N LYS A 187 12.76 15.58 3.29
CA LYS A 187 11.68 15.18 4.22
C LYS A 187 10.38 14.82 3.53
N LYS A 188 10.32 15.02 2.22
CA LYS A 188 9.08 14.85 1.44
C LYS A 188 9.16 13.75 0.41
N VAL A 189 10.35 13.54 -0.16
CA VAL A 189 10.55 12.57 -1.26
C VAL A 189 11.85 11.83 -1.04
N LYS A 190 11.77 10.49 -0.94
CA LYS A 190 12.96 9.63 -0.86
C LYS A 190 12.82 8.38 -1.71
N VAL A 191 13.96 7.90 -2.18
CA VAL A 191 14.17 6.52 -2.61
C VAL A 191 15.14 5.86 -1.65
N ILE A 192 14.78 4.69 -1.16
CA ILE A 192 15.53 3.95 -0.16
C ILE A 192 15.77 2.55 -0.73
N LYS A 193 17.02 2.20 -0.96
CA LYS A 193 17.39 0.83 -1.29
C LYS A 193 17.48 0.03 0.02
N VAL A 194 16.51 -0.82 0.24
CA VAL A 194 16.43 -1.67 1.44
C VAL A 194 17.07 -3.01 1.14
N THR A 195 17.91 -3.48 2.05
CA THR A 195 18.53 -4.81 1.97
C THR A 195 18.22 -5.62 3.22
N ARG A 196 18.15 -6.93 3.07
CA ARG A 196 17.97 -7.89 4.18
C ARG A 196 18.94 -9.05 4.03
N SER A 197 19.34 -9.63 5.14
CA SER A 197 20.11 -10.86 5.11
C SER A 197 19.23 -12.06 4.74
N PHE A 198 19.82 -13.08 4.12
CA PHE A 198 19.10 -14.33 3.86
C PHE A 198 18.63 -15.02 5.13
N MET A 199 19.29 -14.79 6.25
CA MET A 199 18.86 -15.32 7.55
C MET A 199 17.55 -14.69 8.01
N GLU A 200 17.39 -13.35 7.86
CA GLU A 200 16.14 -12.65 8.16
C GLU A 200 15.01 -13.14 7.25
N LEU A 201 15.27 -13.33 5.95
CA LEU A 201 14.27 -13.84 5.01
C LEU A 201 13.83 -15.26 5.37
N GLU A 202 14.77 -16.14 5.74
CA GLU A 202 14.44 -17.50 6.15
C GLU A 202 13.70 -17.55 7.50
N GLU A 203 14.04 -16.67 8.44
CA GLU A 203 13.28 -16.50 9.67
C GLU A 203 11.86 -16.02 9.37
N HIS A 204 11.71 -15.02 8.52
CA HIS A 204 10.40 -14.53 8.10
C HIS A 204 9.58 -15.61 7.41
N ARG A 205 10.20 -16.43 6.54
CA ARG A 205 9.54 -17.59 5.92
C ARG A 205 8.97 -18.54 6.95
N LYS A 206 9.75 -18.90 7.98
CA LYS A 206 9.29 -19.75 9.08
C LYS A 206 8.14 -19.12 9.85
N ASN A 207 8.23 -17.81 10.13
CA ASN A 207 7.17 -17.07 10.82
C ASN A 207 5.87 -17.06 10.02
N LEU A 208 5.93 -16.93 8.69
CA LEU A 208 4.75 -17.00 7.82
C LEU A 208 4.12 -18.40 7.82
N ILE A 209 4.91 -19.47 7.88
CA ILE A 209 4.39 -20.85 7.98
C ILE A 209 3.66 -21.05 9.32
N VAL A 210 4.26 -20.60 10.42
CA VAL A 210 3.63 -20.66 11.76
C VAL A 210 2.31 -19.86 11.73
N MET A 211 2.34 -18.67 11.17
CA MET A 211 1.15 -17.80 11.06
C MET A 211 0.05 -18.45 10.22
N ALA A 212 0.40 -19.10 9.09
CA ALA A 212 -0.57 -19.79 8.24
C ALA A 212 -1.29 -20.90 9.00
N ASN A 213 -0.54 -21.72 9.75
CA ASN A 213 -1.11 -22.78 10.58
C ASN A 213 -1.99 -22.21 11.70
N GLU A 214 -1.52 -21.15 12.38
CA GLU A 214 -2.28 -20.48 13.44
C GLU A 214 -3.62 -19.94 12.92
N ILE A 215 -3.63 -19.35 11.72
CA ILE A 215 -4.87 -18.84 11.10
C ILE A 215 -5.82 -19.99 10.76
N GLU A 216 -5.33 -21.10 10.18
CA GLU A 216 -6.17 -22.24 9.82
C GLU A 216 -6.77 -22.94 11.05
N ASP A 217 -6.00 -23.02 12.13
CA ASP A 217 -6.44 -23.67 13.38
C ASP A 217 -7.29 -22.76 14.26
N CYS A 218 -7.35 -21.46 13.97
CA CYS A 218 -8.07 -20.48 14.78
C CYS A 218 -9.58 -20.74 14.73
N LYS A 219 -10.17 -21.03 15.90
CA LYS A 219 -11.62 -21.26 16.05
C LYS A 219 -12.35 -20.10 16.71
N HIS A 220 -11.62 -19.11 17.23
CA HIS A 220 -12.20 -17.97 17.91
C HIS A 220 -11.43 -16.70 17.59
N PHE A 221 -12.10 -15.80 16.90
CA PHE A 221 -11.55 -14.50 16.44
C PHE A 221 -11.90 -13.41 17.44
N TYR A 222 -11.10 -13.30 18.49
CA TYR A 222 -11.34 -12.30 19.55
C TYR A 222 -10.93 -10.88 19.12
N ARG A 223 -11.54 -9.89 19.78
CA ARG A 223 -11.20 -8.48 19.61
C ARG A 223 -9.86 -8.16 20.25
N ASN A 224 -9.13 -7.25 19.62
CA ASN A 224 -7.99 -6.58 20.26
C ASN A 224 -8.35 -5.12 20.53
N PRO A 225 -8.73 -4.74 21.78
CA PRO A 225 -9.13 -3.37 22.10
C PRO A 225 -8.05 -2.33 21.77
N SER A 226 -6.75 -2.68 21.89
CA SER A 226 -5.63 -1.78 21.57
C SER A 226 -5.57 -1.41 20.07
N ALA A 227 -6.22 -2.20 19.21
CA ALA A 227 -6.28 -1.92 17.77
C ALA A 227 -7.57 -1.15 17.37
N CYS A 228 -8.50 -0.92 18.30
CA CYS A 228 -9.77 -0.24 17.99
C CYS A 228 -9.60 1.26 17.74
N THR A 229 -8.53 1.86 18.26
CA THR A 229 -8.19 3.28 18.11
C THR A 229 -6.70 3.41 17.81
N CYS A 230 -6.26 3.06 16.59
CA CYS A 230 -4.88 3.23 16.17
C CYS A 230 -4.69 4.56 15.43
N TYR A 231 -3.58 5.26 15.73
CA TYR A 231 -3.22 6.52 15.07
C TYR A 231 -4.33 7.59 15.14
N ASN A 232 -4.99 7.70 16.29
CA ASN A 232 -6.15 8.59 16.52
C ASN A 232 -7.33 8.37 15.54
N ARG A 233 -7.42 7.19 14.93
CA ARG A 233 -8.52 6.79 14.05
C ARG A 233 -9.25 5.61 14.63
N ARG A 234 -10.58 5.65 14.56
CA ARG A 234 -11.42 4.51 14.92
C ARG A 234 -11.27 3.39 13.89
N CYS A 235 -11.36 2.15 14.36
CA CYS A 235 -11.43 1.00 13.47
C CYS A 235 -12.70 1.09 12.63
N GLU A 236 -12.59 0.92 11.33
CA GLU A 236 -13.70 0.96 10.38
C GLU A 236 -14.78 -0.08 10.69
N TYR A 237 -14.43 -1.20 11.33
CA TYR A 237 -15.35 -2.27 11.71
C TYR A 237 -15.98 -2.09 13.10
N SER A 238 -15.76 -0.97 13.80
CA SER A 238 -16.22 -0.79 15.18
C SER A 238 -17.73 -0.93 15.33
N GLN A 239 -18.53 -0.44 14.38
CA GLN A 239 -19.98 -0.58 14.37
C GLN A 239 -20.41 -2.05 14.37
N VAL A 240 -19.92 -2.84 13.39
CA VAL A 240 -20.25 -4.27 13.28
C VAL A 240 -19.70 -5.04 14.47
N CYS A 241 -18.48 -4.71 14.89
CA CYS A 241 -17.79 -5.38 16.00
C CYS A 241 -18.50 -5.17 17.35
N LEU A 242 -19.20 -4.05 17.55
CA LEU A 242 -19.99 -3.72 18.75
C LEU A 242 -21.50 -3.88 18.54
N ASN A 243 -21.93 -4.73 17.60
CA ASN A 243 -23.32 -5.03 17.31
C ASN A 243 -24.15 -3.77 16.98
N TYR A 244 -23.62 -2.94 16.06
CA TYR A 244 -24.29 -1.72 15.61
C TYR A 244 -24.66 -0.75 16.74
N ASN A 245 -23.72 -0.49 17.64
CA ASN A 245 -23.92 0.46 18.73
C ASN A 245 -24.32 1.84 18.16
N PRO A 246 -25.52 2.38 18.51
CA PRO A 246 -26.01 3.64 17.96
C PRO A 246 -25.20 4.88 18.35
N GLN A 247 -24.30 4.78 19.34
CA GLN A 247 -23.38 5.85 19.72
C GLN A 247 -22.16 5.96 18.80
N LEU A 248 -21.97 4.99 17.88
CA LEU A 248 -20.90 5.00 16.91
C LEU A 248 -21.40 5.54 15.58
N GLU A 249 -20.48 6.17 14.84
CA GLU A 249 -20.73 6.58 13.47
C GLU A 249 -21.13 5.37 12.61
N TYR A 250 -22.21 5.52 11.85
CA TYR A 250 -22.68 4.46 10.97
C TYR A 250 -21.76 4.35 9.76
N VAL A 251 -21.27 3.15 9.51
CA VAL A 251 -20.50 2.79 8.33
C VAL A 251 -21.27 1.71 7.57
N GLU A 252 -21.58 1.98 6.32
CA GLU A 252 -22.15 0.96 5.43
C GLU A 252 -21.09 -0.03 4.98
N PHE A 253 -21.49 -1.27 4.80
CA PHE A 253 -20.62 -2.35 4.34
C PHE A 253 -21.26 -3.05 3.15
N GLU A 254 -20.37 -3.45 2.23
CA GLU A 254 -20.71 -4.35 1.13
C GLU A 254 -19.86 -5.62 1.23
N LYS A 255 -20.32 -6.70 0.57
CA LYS A 255 -19.49 -7.88 0.41
C LYS A 255 -18.53 -7.66 -0.74
N LYS A 256 -17.25 -7.93 -0.48
CA LYS A 256 -16.22 -7.85 -1.50
C LYS A 256 -16.52 -8.82 -2.64
N LYS A 257 -16.52 -8.33 -3.86
CA LYS A 257 -16.57 -9.22 -5.04
C LYS A 257 -15.32 -10.11 -5.04
N ARG A 258 -15.50 -11.41 -5.19
CA ARG A 258 -14.38 -12.33 -5.30
C ARG A 258 -13.62 -12.05 -6.60
N GLN A 259 -12.31 -12.23 -6.56
CA GLN A 259 -11.47 -12.03 -7.74
C GLN A 259 -11.88 -12.97 -8.91
N ALA A 260 -12.47 -14.14 -8.59
CA ALA A 260 -13.08 -15.03 -9.58
C ALA A 260 -14.28 -14.39 -10.30
N ASP A 261 -15.11 -13.65 -9.57
CA ASP A 261 -16.32 -12.99 -10.13
C ASP A 261 -15.90 -11.83 -11.06
N ILE A 262 -14.78 -11.17 -10.79
CA ILE A 262 -14.23 -10.08 -11.63
C ILE A 262 -13.69 -10.64 -12.95
N VAL A 263 -12.98 -11.77 -12.90
CA VAL A 263 -12.43 -12.43 -14.11
C VAL A 263 -13.54 -12.99 -15.01
N GLU A 264 -14.68 -13.43 -14.44
CA GLU A 264 -15.83 -13.84 -15.23
C GLU A 264 -16.53 -12.64 -15.90
N GLU A 265 -16.62 -11.47 -15.24
CA GLU A 265 -17.17 -10.25 -15.84
C GLU A 265 -16.26 -9.71 -16.97
N GLU A 266 -14.94 -9.78 -16.85
CA GLU A 266 -13.99 -9.33 -17.89
C GLU A 266 -13.94 -10.26 -19.12
N ASN A 267 -14.28 -11.54 -18.96
CA ASN A 267 -14.34 -12.49 -20.08
C ASN A 267 -15.70 -12.50 -20.81
N LEU A 268 -16.67 -11.69 -20.39
CA LEU A 268 -17.99 -11.54 -21.02
C LEU A 268 -18.09 -10.35 -22.00
N PHE A 269 -17.00 -9.60 -22.18
CA PHE A 269 -16.83 -8.51 -23.14
C PHE A 269 -15.58 -8.75 -23.98
#